data_43d9ea48f3868d9e3c3c72cd10b371f7
#
_entry.id   43d9ea48f3868d9e3c3c72cd10b371f7
#
_cell.length_a   1.000
_cell.length_b   1.000
_cell.length_c   1.000
_cell.angle_alpha   90.00
_cell.angle_beta   90.00
_cell.angle_gamma   90.00
#
_symmetry.space_group_name_H-M   'P 1'
#
loop_
_entity.id
_entity.type
_entity.pdbx_description
1 polymer ?
#
loop_
_entity_poly.entity_id
_entity_poly.type
_entity_poly.pdbx_seq_one_letter_code
_entity_poly.pdbx_strand_id
1 'polypeptide(L)'
;MFKKLSFFNHAFLKNALSLILSPKLFFNHGHIPPKNHKIPNHFFGLSLTIEDLIEDPAGVVEMCRQHKIRDVTFLIPSNRINEFSATFMDELIGHDIQFNLKLVLINQEDIYLQWREILDLTLLGYQTHIASIEIEMTSFSQNALHMFLNIWAMTFNIARLKKIKVAGPSIPSFSPFFNDMVFKLLRDKYQLPDIHTINLTNEMDKEPELMHSNFLIPKLGKLFKFNLIKKLLLTQRIAESFNIKTIYGAIELKRHEITSYTLRAIFLLIASGRLTKLYVPYRNAEGILFLIDRMEGMTYLGSLFHDTSFEIHHFKKEKEQIHVIWARDDKTLNPENFYHIEDILTAKIYDSHGDIVDRNQFKITDTPIYFVWKSMDPIIFIDKPKTMDFNAANTIALS
;
A
#
# COMPACT_ATOMS: atom_id res chain seq x y z
N MET A 1 -5.35 19.28 26.87
CA MET A 1 -5.73 17.93 26.40
C MET A 1 -4.51 17.00 26.25
N PHE A 2 -3.42 17.42 25.61
CA PHE A 2 -2.18 16.61 25.47
C PHE A 2 -1.48 16.22 26.79
N LYS A 3 -1.61 16.98 27.87
CA LYS A 3 -1.06 16.61 29.19
C LYS A 3 -1.71 15.40 29.87
N LYS A 4 -2.89 14.94 29.37
CA LYS A 4 -3.58 13.73 29.87
C LYS A 4 -3.41 12.50 28.96
N LEU A 5 -2.88 12.66 27.76
CA LEU A 5 -2.44 11.55 26.93
C LEU A 5 -1.12 11.07 27.54
N SER A 6 -1.19 10.10 28.45
CA SER A 6 0.02 9.45 28.94
C SER A 6 0.78 8.99 27.70
N PHE A 7 1.97 9.53 27.48
CA PHE A 7 2.84 9.21 26.33
C PHE A 7 3.14 7.70 26.22
N PHE A 8 2.83 6.95 27.27
CA PHE A 8 3.02 5.51 27.34
C PHE A 8 1.67 4.80 27.43
N ASN A 9 1.16 4.46 26.25
CA ASN A 9 0.05 3.53 26.17
C ASN A 9 0.57 2.11 26.42
N HIS A 10 0.19 1.54 27.55
CA HIS A 10 0.61 0.19 27.94
C HIS A 10 0.26 -0.87 26.87
N ALA A 11 -0.90 -0.74 26.21
CA ALA A 11 -1.32 -1.66 25.14
C ALA A 11 -0.45 -1.51 23.88
N PHE A 12 -0.15 -0.27 23.46
CA PHE A 12 0.76 -0.02 22.35
C PHE A 12 2.16 -0.55 22.67
N LEU A 13 2.69 -0.24 23.86
CA LEU A 13 4.01 -0.70 24.28
C LEU A 13 4.08 -2.23 24.31
N LYS A 14 3.06 -2.90 24.86
CA LYS A 14 2.95 -4.36 24.89
C LYS A 14 2.92 -4.96 23.48
N ASN A 15 2.14 -4.40 22.57
CA ASN A 15 2.05 -4.86 21.18
C ASN A 15 3.36 -4.61 20.42
N ALA A 16 3.97 -3.43 20.59
CA ALA A 16 5.25 -3.10 19.99
C ALA A 16 6.37 -4.01 20.54
N LEU A 17 6.45 -4.19 21.86
CA LEU A 17 7.43 -5.07 22.49
C LEU A 17 7.23 -6.53 22.08
N SER A 18 6.00 -7.02 21.99
CA SER A 18 5.73 -8.40 21.54
C SER A 18 6.18 -8.66 20.12
N LEU A 19 6.11 -7.65 19.25
CA LEU A 19 6.64 -7.71 17.89
C LEU A 19 8.16 -7.63 17.85
N ILE A 20 8.73 -6.72 18.64
CA ILE A 20 10.16 -6.50 18.72
C ILE A 20 10.88 -7.72 19.32
N LEU A 21 10.30 -8.32 20.37
CA LEU A 21 10.87 -9.44 21.10
C LEU A 21 10.52 -10.81 20.49
N SER A 22 9.72 -10.88 19.43
CA SER A 22 9.46 -12.14 18.73
C SER A 22 10.74 -12.65 18.07
N PRO A 23 11.28 -13.84 18.46
CA PRO A 23 12.51 -14.37 17.87
C PRO A 23 12.41 -14.49 16.34
N LYS A 24 11.26 -14.91 15.81
CA LYS A 24 11.02 -15.03 14.37
C LYS A 24 11.14 -13.70 13.63
N LEU A 25 10.72 -12.59 14.27
CA LEU A 25 10.82 -11.23 13.71
C LEU A 25 12.22 -10.66 13.84
N PHE A 26 12.93 -11.03 14.89
CA PHE A 26 14.26 -10.52 15.17
C PHE A 26 15.31 -11.13 14.23
N PHE A 27 15.24 -12.45 14.00
CA PHE A 27 16.23 -13.17 13.20
C PHE A 27 15.97 -13.16 11.70
N ASN A 28 14.73 -13.02 11.25
CA ASN A 28 14.36 -13.07 9.82
C ASN A 28 14.39 -11.71 9.11
N HIS A 29 15.35 -10.85 9.39
CA HIS A 29 15.51 -9.55 8.72
C HIS A 29 14.20 -8.75 8.45
N GLY A 30 13.16 -9.01 9.23
CA GLY A 30 11.86 -8.36 9.09
C GLY A 30 10.86 -9.01 8.16
N HIS A 31 11.25 -10.06 7.47
CA HIS A 31 10.31 -10.87 6.73
C HIS A 31 9.65 -11.90 7.64
N ILE A 32 8.35 -11.74 7.83
CA ILE A 32 7.51 -12.85 8.23
C ILE A 32 6.95 -13.35 6.90
N PRO A 33 7.29 -14.57 6.47
CA PRO A 33 6.59 -15.15 5.35
C PRO A 33 5.11 -15.19 5.75
N PRO A 34 4.21 -14.49 5.07
CA PRO A 34 2.79 -14.64 5.32
C PRO A 34 2.45 -16.10 5.02
N LYS A 35 1.46 -16.63 5.70
CA LYS A 35 0.82 -17.87 5.26
C LYS A 35 0.33 -17.63 3.82
N ASN A 36 0.34 -18.69 3.01
CA ASN A 36 -0.23 -18.65 1.67
C ASN A 36 -1.57 -17.93 1.69
N HIS A 37 -1.69 -16.87 0.93
CA HIS A 37 -2.92 -16.09 0.86
C HIS A 37 -3.24 -15.70 -0.59
N LYS A 38 -4.52 -15.64 -0.87
CA LYS A 38 -5.01 -15.17 -2.16
C LYS A 38 -5.06 -13.65 -2.16
N ILE A 39 -4.50 -13.02 -3.19
CA ILE A 39 -4.68 -11.61 -3.45
C ILE A 39 -6.15 -11.39 -3.84
N PRO A 40 -6.88 -10.50 -3.18
CA PRO A 40 -8.28 -10.26 -3.52
C PRO A 40 -8.46 -9.87 -4.99
N ASN A 41 -9.56 -10.28 -5.59
CA ASN A 41 -10.01 -9.65 -6.83
C ASN A 41 -10.35 -8.18 -6.51
N HIS A 42 -10.04 -7.28 -7.41
CA HIS A 42 -10.20 -5.83 -7.19
C HIS A 42 -9.41 -5.31 -5.97
N PHE A 43 -8.19 -5.87 -5.80
CA PHE A 43 -7.25 -5.41 -4.78
C PHE A 43 -6.78 -3.98 -5.05
N PHE A 44 -6.61 -3.63 -6.33
CA PHE A 44 -6.21 -2.29 -6.73
C PHE A 44 -7.42 -1.41 -6.99
N GLY A 45 -7.32 -0.15 -6.54
CA GLY A 45 -8.23 0.93 -6.86
C GLY A 45 -7.45 2.15 -7.33
N LEU A 46 -8.13 3.12 -7.94
CA LEU A 46 -7.54 4.39 -8.35
C LEU A 46 -7.85 5.48 -7.34
N SER A 47 -6.87 6.34 -7.09
CA SER A 47 -7.07 7.64 -6.44
C SER A 47 -7.12 8.72 -7.53
N LEU A 48 -8.20 9.48 -7.55
CA LEU A 48 -8.45 10.56 -8.50
C LEU A 48 -8.43 11.90 -7.78
N THR A 49 -7.71 12.84 -8.33
CA THR A 49 -7.78 14.26 -7.94
C THR A 49 -8.90 14.98 -8.70
N ILE A 50 -9.23 16.18 -8.29
CA ILE A 50 -10.18 17.02 -9.02
C ILE A 50 -9.67 17.33 -10.44
N GLU A 51 -8.36 17.52 -10.58
CA GLU A 51 -7.71 17.73 -11.87
C GLU A 51 -7.91 16.55 -12.83
N ASP A 52 -7.74 15.33 -12.34
CA ASP A 52 -7.90 14.11 -13.15
C ASP A 52 -9.31 14.02 -13.72
N LEU A 53 -10.31 14.41 -12.92
CA LEU A 53 -11.71 14.38 -13.31
C LEU A 53 -12.11 15.49 -14.30
N ILE A 54 -11.40 16.62 -14.29
CA ILE A 54 -11.66 17.75 -15.20
C ILE A 54 -10.88 17.56 -16.50
N GLU A 55 -9.61 17.15 -16.42
CA GLU A 55 -8.69 17.14 -17.55
C GLU A 55 -8.86 15.89 -18.43
N ASP A 56 -9.12 14.73 -17.81
CA ASP A 56 -9.16 13.44 -18.53
C ASP A 56 -10.20 12.45 -18.00
N PRO A 57 -11.48 12.81 -17.93
CA PRO A 57 -12.52 11.90 -17.43
C PRO A 57 -12.65 10.62 -18.30
N ALA A 58 -12.50 10.76 -19.63
CA ALA A 58 -12.58 9.63 -20.56
C ALA A 58 -11.43 8.63 -20.37
N GLY A 59 -10.20 9.12 -20.13
CA GLY A 59 -9.05 8.28 -19.84
C GLY A 59 -9.20 7.51 -18.53
N VAL A 60 -9.78 8.13 -17.50
CA VAL A 60 -10.11 7.45 -16.24
C VAL A 60 -11.08 6.29 -16.47
N VAL A 61 -12.17 6.52 -17.20
CA VAL A 61 -13.16 5.49 -17.55
C VAL A 61 -12.52 4.35 -18.33
N GLU A 62 -11.72 4.68 -19.34
CA GLU A 62 -11.07 3.70 -20.20
C GLU A 62 -10.06 2.84 -19.40
N MET A 63 -9.26 3.45 -18.52
CA MET A 63 -8.34 2.73 -17.64
C MET A 63 -9.10 1.78 -16.72
N CYS A 64 -10.16 2.24 -16.08
CA CYS A 64 -11.00 1.38 -15.23
C CYS A 64 -11.56 0.19 -16.01
N ARG A 65 -12.04 0.41 -17.24
CA ARG A 65 -12.61 -0.61 -18.09
C ARG A 65 -11.57 -1.63 -18.56
N GLN A 66 -10.43 -1.18 -19.07
CA GLN A 66 -9.37 -2.04 -19.62
C GLN A 66 -8.75 -2.93 -18.53
N HIS A 67 -8.46 -2.37 -17.37
CA HIS A 67 -7.79 -3.05 -16.27
C HIS A 67 -8.76 -3.59 -15.20
N LYS A 68 -10.09 -3.55 -15.49
CA LYS A 68 -11.14 -4.08 -14.60
C LYS A 68 -11.10 -3.50 -13.18
N ILE A 69 -10.66 -2.26 -13.06
CA ILE A 69 -10.63 -1.54 -11.79
C ILE A 69 -12.06 -1.14 -11.45
N ARG A 70 -12.53 -1.53 -10.27
CA ARG A 70 -13.92 -1.29 -9.82
C ARG A 70 -14.02 -0.36 -8.62
N ASP A 71 -12.92 0.11 -8.12
CA ASP A 71 -12.87 0.94 -6.92
C ASP A 71 -12.09 2.22 -7.19
N VAL A 72 -12.71 3.34 -6.89
CA VAL A 72 -12.14 4.66 -7.11
C VAL A 72 -12.27 5.51 -5.85
N THR A 73 -11.21 6.20 -5.45
CA THR A 73 -11.22 7.18 -4.38
C THR A 73 -11.14 8.59 -4.97
N PHE A 74 -12.14 9.42 -4.69
CA PHE A 74 -12.09 10.85 -4.99
C PHE A 74 -11.39 11.60 -3.87
N LEU A 75 -10.24 12.20 -4.18
CA LEU A 75 -9.51 13.05 -3.25
C LEU A 75 -10.08 14.47 -3.30
N ILE A 76 -10.73 14.89 -2.22
CA ILE A 76 -11.39 16.19 -2.11
C ILE A 76 -10.63 17.05 -1.11
N PRO A 77 -9.69 17.91 -1.55
CA PRO A 77 -9.00 18.84 -0.66
C PRO A 77 -9.96 19.84 -0.08
N SER A 78 -9.92 20.07 1.22
CA SER A 78 -10.85 20.97 1.89
C SER A 78 -10.76 22.43 1.38
N ASN A 79 -9.60 22.87 0.94
CA ASN A 79 -9.41 24.21 0.35
C ASN A 79 -9.90 24.34 -1.09
N ARG A 80 -10.31 23.25 -1.72
CA ARG A 80 -10.85 23.20 -3.09
C ARG A 80 -12.20 22.48 -3.15
N ILE A 81 -12.85 22.37 -2.03
CA ILE A 81 -14.08 21.59 -1.87
C ILE A 81 -15.20 22.07 -2.81
N ASN A 82 -15.25 23.36 -3.11
CA ASN A 82 -16.23 23.96 -4.01
C ASN A 82 -16.02 23.59 -5.50
N GLU A 83 -14.86 23.02 -5.85
CA GLU A 83 -14.57 22.56 -7.20
C GLU A 83 -15.08 21.12 -7.43
N PHE A 84 -15.38 20.39 -6.36
CA PHE A 84 -15.91 19.04 -6.48
C PHE A 84 -17.39 19.07 -6.88
N SER A 85 -17.73 18.29 -7.91
CA SER A 85 -19.11 18.03 -8.31
C SER A 85 -19.41 16.54 -8.29
N ALA A 86 -20.57 16.18 -7.75
CA ALA A 86 -21.04 14.80 -7.76
C ALA A 86 -21.26 14.26 -9.19
N THR A 87 -21.47 15.14 -10.18
CA THR A 87 -21.62 14.76 -11.59
C THR A 87 -20.38 14.10 -12.18
N PHE A 88 -19.20 14.24 -11.56
CA PHE A 88 -18.01 13.48 -11.95
C PHE A 88 -18.19 11.95 -11.84
N MET A 89 -19.21 11.51 -11.09
CA MET A 89 -19.52 10.09 -10.97
C MET A 89 -20.36 9.56 -12.15
N ASP A 90 -21.05 10.42 -12.89
CA ASP A 90 -22.03 9.99 -13.92
C ASP A 90 -21.41 9.10 -14.99
N GLU A 91 -20.20 9.44 -15.45
CA GLU A 91 -19.51 8.66 -16.47
C GLU A 91 -19.00 7.31 -15.95
N LEU A 92 -18.69 7.23 -14.66
CA LEU A 92 -18.12 6.04 -14.03
C LEU A 92 -19.18 5.01 -13.59
N ILE A 93 -20.41 5.45 -13.31
CA ILE A 93 -21.50 4.59 -12.80
C ILE A 93 -21.86 3.50 -13.80
N GLY A 94 -21.86 3.79 -15.09
CA GLY A 94 -22.15 2.82 -16.15
C GLY A 94 -21.21 1.59 -16.18
N HIS A 95 -20.12 1.62 -15.40
CA HIS A 95 -19.06 0.60 -15.40
C HIS A 95 -18.97 -0.20 -14.08
N ASP A 96 -20.02 -0.21 -13.24
CA ASP A 96 -20.07 -0.94 -11.96
C ASP A 96 -18.93 -0.53 -11.00
N ILE A 97 -18.60 0.75 -10.99
CA ILE A 97 -17.54 1.32 -10.15
C ILE A 97 -18.13 1.75 -8.80
N GLN A 98 -17.41 1.44 -7.74
CA GLN A 98 -17.68 1.85 -6.38
C GLN A 98 -16.77 3.01 -5.98
N PHE A 99 -17.33 3.98 -5.26
CA PHE A 99 -16.63 5.19 -4.89
C PHE A 99 -16.30 5.24 -3.40
N ASN A 100 -15.12 5.72 -3.09
CA ASN A 100 -14.74 6.20 -1.79
C ASN A 100 -14.59 7.73 -1.84
N LEU A 101 -15.34 8.45 -1.03
CA LEU A 101 -15.23 9.91 -0.91
C LEU A 101 -14.22 10.24 0.17
N LYS A 102 -13.08 10.80 -0.18
CA LYS A 102 -12.02 11.11 0.75
C LYS A 102 -11.81 12.60 0.90
N LEU A 103 -12.25 13.16 2.03
CA LEU A 103 -11.96 14.54 2.40
C LEU A 103 -10.55 14.65 2.97
N VAL A 104 -9.70 15.44 2.34
CA VAL A 104 -8.34 15.76 2.78
C VAL A 104 -8.36 17.09 3.51
N LEU A 105 -8.18 17.07 4.85
CA LEU A 105 -8.26 18.26 5.69
C LEU A 105 -6.98 19.10 5.59
N ILE A 106 -7.06 20.19 4.85
CA ILE A 106 -6.07 21.25 4.81
C ILE A 106 -6.62 22.39 5.66
N ASN A 107 -5.82 23.01 6.52
CA ASN A 107 -6.24 24.07 7.45
C ASN A 107 -7.14 25.10 6.77
N GLN A 108 -8.44 25.03 7.04
CA GLN A 108 -9.43 25.97 6.55
C GLN A 108 -10.55 26.08 7.60
N GLU A 109 -10.98 27.30 7.87
CA GLU A 109 -12.17 27.58 8.66
C GLU A 109 -13.40 27.30 7.79
N ASP A 110 -14.54 26.98 8.37
CA ASP A 110 -15.85 26.76 7.74
C ASP A 110 -16.05 25.54 6.83
N ILE A 111 -15.11 24.58 6.82
CA ILE A 111 -15.24 23.35 6.02
C ILE A 111 -16.45 22.48 6.41
N TYR A 112 -16.95 22.61 7.63
CA TYR A 112 -18.01 21.76 8.17
C TYR A 112 -19.31 21.83 7.35
N LEU A 113 -19.77 23.03 7.02
CA LEU A 113 -21.02 23.23 6.27
C LEU A 113 -20.86 22.79 4.82
N GLN A 114 -19.77 23.16 4.18
CA GLN A 114 -19.45 22.78 2.80
C GLN A 114 -19.36 21.26 2.64
N TRP A 115 -18.66 20.57 3.54
CA TRP A 115 -18.57 19.12 3.49
C TRP A 115 -19.91 18.45 3.70
N ARG A 116 -20.72 18.96 4.62
CA ARG A 116 -22.08 18.47 4.83
C ARG A 116 -22.94 18.60 3.57
N GLU A 117 -22.90 19.74 2.92
CA GLU A 117 -23.65 19.99 1.68
C GLU A 117 -23.22 19.01 0.57
N ILE A 118 -21.92 18.81 0.38
CA ILE A 118 -21.41 17.82 -0.59
C ILE A 118 -21.90 16.42 -0.25
N LEU A 119 -21.83 16.00 1.01
CA LEU A 119 -22.34 14.69 1.41
C LEU A 119 -23.83 14.57 1.13
N ASP A 120 -24.63 15.55 1.50
CA ASP A 120 -26.08 15.53 1.30
C ASP A 120 -26.43 15.43 -0.19
N LEU A 121 -25.79 16.22 -1.06
CA LEU A 121 -26.00 16.20 -2.51
C LEU A 121 -25.51 14.88 -3.14
N THR A 122 -24.31 14.44 -2.79
CA THR A 122 -23.72 13.21 -3.35
C THR A 122 -24.52 11.99 -2.93
N LEU A 123 -24.94 11.92 -1.68
CA LEU A 123 -25.71 10.78 -1.17
C LEU A 123 -27.16 10.77 -1.67
N LEU A 124 -27.68 11.91 -2.09
CA LEU A 124 -29.00 11.97 -2.72
C LEU A 124 -29.02 11.25 -4.07
N GLY A 125 -27.99 11.47 -4.90
CA GLY A 125 -27.90 10.92 -6.26
C GLY A 125 -27.21 9.54 -6.34
N TYR A 126 -26.18 9.30 -5.51
CA TYR A 126 -25.20 8.22 -5.74
C TYR A 126 -25.00 7.26 -4.56
N GLN A 127 -25.89 7.25 -3.58
CA GLN A 127 -25.72 6.46 -2.35
C GLN A 127 -25.37 4.99 -2.60
N THR A 128 -25.95 4.36 -3.61
CA THR A 128 -25.73 2.92 -3.91
C THR A 128 -24.34 2.62 -4.46
N HIS A 129 -23.66 3.63 -4.98
CA HIS A 129 -22.31 3.54 -5.53
C HIS A 129 -21.23 3.99 -4.54
N ILE A 130 -21.62 4.60 -3.41
CA ILE A 130 -20.67 5.02 -2.37
C ILE A 130 -20.36 3.84 -1.45
N ALA A 131 -19.17 3.28 -1.59
CA ALA A 131 -18.69 2.17 -0.75
C ALA A 131 -18.27 2.65 0.64
N SER A 132 -17.63 3.81 0.73
CA SER A 132 -17.17 4.40 1.99
C SER A 132 -16.93 5.90 1.89
N ILE A 133 -16.90 6.53 3.06
CA ILE A 133 -16.53 7.94 3.23
C ILE A 133 -15.32 7.99 4.17
N GLU A 134 -14.28 8.71 3.77
CA GLU A 134 -13.00 8.75 4.45
C GLU A 134 -12.63 10.20 4.81
N ILE A 135 -11.97 10.37 5.97
CA ILE A 135 -11.39 11.65 6.38
C ILE A 135 -9.89 11.46 6.58
N GLU A 136 -9.11 12.31 5.91
CA GLU A 136 -7.66 12.37 6.06
C GLU A 136 -7.24 13.62 6.82
N MET A 137 -6.34 13.44 7.79
CA MET A 137 -5.66 14.54 8.49
C MET A 137 -4.33 14.83 7.79
N THR A 138 -4.04 16.09 7.51
CA THR A 138 -2.74 16.49 6.93
C THR A 138 -1.74 16.97 7.96
N SER A 139 -2.15 17.25 9.20
CA SER A 139 -1.27 17.67 10.27
C SER A 139 -1.70 17.13 11.63
N PHE A 140 -0.77 17.13 12.60
CA PHE A 140 -0.99 16.71 14.00
C PHE A 140 -1.11 17.88 14.98
N SER A 141 -1.38 19.09 14.51
CA SER A 141 -1.62 20.21 15.40
C SER A 141 -2.88 20.00 16.25
N GLN A 142 -2.97 20.66 17.40
CA GLN A 142 -4.15 20.57 18.26
C GLN A 142 -5.42 21.06 17.54
N ASN A 143 -5.30 22.12 16.76
CA ASN A 143 -6.41 22.68 15.97
C ASN A 143 -6.85 21.68 14.90
N ALA A 144 -5.91 21.09 14.15
CA ALA A 144 -6.23 20.08 13.14
C ALA A 144 -6.93 18.85 13.75
N LEU A 145 -6.50 18.37 14.91
CA LEU A 145 -7.15 17.27 15.61
C LEU A 145 -8.57 17.64 16.06
N HIS A 146 -8.78 18.86 16.55
CA HIS A 146 -10.11 19.31 16.96
C HIS A 146 -11.04 19.44 15.77
N MET A 147 -10.58 20.03 14.68
CA MET A 147 -11.33 20.13 13.43
C MET A 147 -11.69 18.74 12.89
N PHE A 148 -10.69 17.83 12.84
CA PHE A 148 -10.91 16.44 12.43
C PHE A 148 -12.01 15.78 13.25
N LEU A 149 -11.97 15.85 14.58
CA LEU A 149 -12.96 15.19 15.43
C LEU A 149 -14.39 15.72 15.23
N ASN A 150 -14.54 17.00 14.92
CA ASN A 150 -15.86 17.60 14.63
C ASN A 150 -16.42 17.13 13.29
N ILE A 151 -15.58 17.15 12.24
CA ILE A 151 -15.96 16.69 10.90
C ILE A 151 -16.19 15.17 10.92
N TRP A 152 -15.34 14.41 11.62
CA TRP A 152 -15.50 12.98 11.80
C TRP A 152 -16.86 12.63 12.41
N ALA A 153 -17.24 13.30 13.50
CA ALA A 153 -18.51 13.02 14.20
C ALA A 153 -19.73 13.26 13.28
N MET A 154 -19.73 14.33 12.50
CA MET A 154 -20.78 14.61 11.54
C MET A 154 -20.80 13.56 10.43
N THR A 155 -19.66 13.29 9.81
CA THR A 155 -19.53 12.31 8.71
C THR A 155 -19.95 10.93 9.18
N PHE A 156 -19.51 10.51 10.36
CA PHE A 156 -19.88 9.23 10.96
C PHE A 156 -21.40 9.09 11.14
N ASN A 157 -22.06 10.12 11.67
CA ASN A 157 -23.51 10.09 11.88
C ASN A 157 -24.28 10.03 10.55
N ILE A 158 -23.90 10.82 9.55
CA ILE A 158 -24.51 10.79 8.21
C ILE A 158 -24.32 9.42 7.57
N ALA A 159 -23.09 8.90 7.57
CA ALA A 159 -22.77 7.60 6.98
C ALA A 159 -23.57 6.46 7.65
N ARG A 160 -23.69 6.47 8.98
CA ARG A 160 -24.50 5.46 9.73
C ARG A 160 -25.98 5.53 9.37
N LEU A 161 -26.57 6.72 9.27
CA LEU A 161 -27.94 6.90 8.84
C LEU A 161 -28.17 6.37 7.41
N LYS A 162 -27.20 6.53 6.54
CA LYS A 162 -27.24 6.08 5.14
C LYS A 162 -26.71 4.66 4.94
N LYS A 163 -26.28 3.96 5.98
CA LYS A 163 -25.69 2.60 5.95
C LYS A 163 -24.43 2.51 5.07
N ILE A 164 -23.64 3.56 5.02
CA ILE A 164 -22.38 3.63 4.31
C ILE A 164 -21.24 3.38 5.30
N LYS A 165 -20.19 2.71 4.87
CA LYS A 165 -19.01 2.46 5.70
C LYS A 165 -18.23 3.75 5.93
N VAL A 166 -17.68 3.90 7.13
CA VAL A 166 -16.74 4.97 7.44
C VAL A 166 -15.32 4.42 7.39
N ALA A 167 -14.49 5.02 6.56
CA ALA A 167 -13.08 4.69 6.41
C ALA A 167 -12.19 5.75 7.07
N GLY A 168 -10.99 5.36 7.46
CA GLY A 168 -10.02 6.26 8.09
C GLY A 168 -9.72 5.90 9.56
N PRO A 169 -9.20 6.85 10.33
CA PRO A 169 -8.61 8.08 9.82
C PRO A 169 -7.32 7.80 9.04
N SER A 170 -7.20 8.37 7.86
CA SER A 170 -5.90 8.49 7.20
C SER A 170 -5.10 9.60 7.87
N ILE A 171 -3.86 9.33 8.20
CA ILE A 171 -2.98 10.28 8.88
C ILE A 171 -1.69 10.49 8.08
N PRO A 172 -1.08 11.68 8.14
CA PRO A 172 -0.03 12.11 7.19
C PRO A 172 1.26 11.29 7.25
N SER A 173 1.40 10.44 8.23
CA SER A 173 2.51 9.50 8.30
C SER A 173 1.99 8.12 8.65
N PHE A 174 2.54 7.09 8.01
CA PHE A 174 2.28 5.72 8.40
C PHE A 174 2.85 5.45 9.80
N SER A 175 2.11 5.88 10.83
CA SER A 175 2.51 5.79 12.22
C SER A 175 1.51 5.00 13.05
N PRO A 176 1.82 3.73 13.39
CA PRO A 176 0.96 2.91 14.25
C PRO A 176 0.64 3.55 15.61
N PHE A 177 1.57 4.35 16.13
CA PHE A 177 1.39 5.04 17.42
C PHE A 177 0.25 6.08 17.35
N PHE A 178 0.24 6.92 16.31
CA PHE A 178 -0.82 7.92 16.16
C PHE A 178 -2.15 7.26 15.86
N ASN A 179 -2.18 6.16 15.10
CA ASN A 179 -3.39 5.40 14.85
C ASN A 179 -4.01 4.89 16.17
N ASP A 180 -3.21 4.29 17.05
CA ASP A 180 -3.68 3.84 18.38
C ASP A 180 -4.27 5.00 19.20
N MET A 181 -3.61 6.14 19.18
CA MET A 181 -4.06 7.34 19.90
C MET A 181 -5.41 7.85 19.38
N VAL A 182 -5.56 7.96 18.04
CA VAL A 182 -6.80 8.44 17.42
C VAL A 182 -7.93 7.43 17.63
N PHE A 183 -7.68 6.14 17.46
CA PHE A 183 -8.69 5.11 17.71
C PHE A 183 -9.21 5.13 19.14
N LYS A 184 -8.39 5.40 20.14
CA LYS A 184 -8.86 5.57 21.51
C LYS A 184 -9.81 6.75 21.66
N LEU A 185 -9.46 7.90 21.06
CA LEU A 185 -10.34 9.07 21.08
C LEU A 185 -11.69 8.79 20.40
N LEU A 186 -11.68 8.06 19.27
CA LEU A 186 -12.90 7.70 18.55
C LEU A 186 -13.71 6.63 19.29
N ARG A 187 -13.05 5.64 19.89
CA ARG A 187 -13.71 4.61 20.71
C ARG A 187 -14.48 5.23 21.89
N ASP A 188 -13.87 6.18 22.57
CA ASP A 188 -14.49 6.83 23.73
C ASP A 188 -15.74 7.64 23.33
N LYS A 189 -15.92 7.94 22.04
CA LYS A 189 -17.11 8.56 21.45
C LYS A 189 -18.03 7.57 20.72
N TYR A 190 -17.74 6.26 20.74
CA TYR A 190 -18.45 5.22 19.98
C TYR A 190 -18.45 5.46 18.46
N GLN A 191 -17.36 6.03 17.92
CA GLN A 191 -17.25 6.46 16.52
C GLN A 191 -16.05 5.79 15.80
N LEU A 192 -15.79 4.51 16.11
CA LEU A 192 -14.73 3.76 15.42
C LEU A 192 -15.10 3.53 13.95
N PRO A 193 -14.12 3.61 13.03
CA PRO A 193 -14.34 3.31 11.62
C PRO A 193 -14.62 1.83 11.36
N ASP A 194 -15.25 1.55 10.22
CA ASP A 194 -15.40 0.19 9.69
C ASP A 194 -14.13 -0.29 8.98
N ILE A 195 -13.40 0.66 8.39
CA ILE A 195 -12.20 0.43 7.59
C ILE A 195 -11.10 1.35 8.11
N HIS A 196 -9.94 0.79 8.44
CA HIS A 196 -8.76 1.59 8.69
C HIS A 196 -8.04 1.91 7.39
N THR A 197 -7.67 3.17 7.18
CA THR A 197 -6.89 3.60 6.02
C THR A 197 -5.50 4.06 6.43
N ILE A 198 -4.50 3.72 5.62
CA ILE A 198 -3.11 4.12 5.84
C ILE A 198 -2.60 4.88 4.62
N ASN A 199 -1.99 6.03 4.86
CA ASN A 199 -1.30 6.80 3.82
C ASN A 199 0.17 6.37 3.76
N LEU A 200 0.61 5.92 2.60
CA LEU A 200 1.94 5.35 2.35
C LEU A 200 2.88 6.32 1.62
N THR A 201 2.47 7.56 1.38
CA THR A 201 3.22 8.58 0.62
C THR A 201 4.67 8.70 1.07
N ASN A 202 4.90 8.80 2.36
CA ASN A 202 6.25 9.00 2.91
C ASN A 202 7.12 7.73 2.91
N GLU A 203 6.55 6.59 2.58
CA GLU A 203 7.24 5.30 2.58
C GLU A 203 7.72 4.91 1.19
N MET A 204 7.13 5.49 0.14
CA MET A 204 7.40 5.12 -1.26
C MET A 204 8.77 5.59 -1.79
N ASP A 205 9.33 6.64 -1.21
CA ASP A 205 10.65 7.17 -1.60
C ASP A 205 11.82 6.50 -0.86
N LYS A 206 11.57 5.43 -0.11
CA LYS A 206 12.59 4.75 0.70
C LYS A 206 12.68 3.29 0.32
N GLU A 207 13.85 2.73 0.48
CA GLU A 207 14.05 1.30 0.35
C GLU A 207 13.14 0.54 1.35
N PRO A 208 12.12 -0.20 0.86
CA PRO A 208 11.05 -0.70 1.73
C PRO A 208 11.50 -1.84 2.65
N GLU A 209 12.58 -2.52 2.31
CA GLU A 209 13.19 -3.58 3.11
C GLU A 209 14.04 -3.02 4.25
N LEU A 210 14.50 -1.78 4.11
CA LEU A 210 15.25 -1.09 5.15
C LEU A 210 14.31 -0.47 6.20
N MET A 211 14.92 0.09 7.18
CA MET A 211 14.22 0.58 8.35
C MET A 211 13.70 1.99 8.14
N HIS A 212 12.41 2.13 8.34
CA HIS A 212 11.77 3.43 8.31
C HIS A 212 12.01 4.19 9.62
N SER A 213 12.56 5.40 9.48
CA SER A 213 12.99 6.26 10.58
C SER A 213 11.87 6.81 11.49
N ASN A 214 10.60 6.56 11.15
CA ASN A 214 9.44 7.12 11.85
C ASN A 214 8.97 6.30 13.05
N PHE A 215 9.81 5.45 13.62
CA PHE A 215 9.56 4.90 14.94
C PHE A 215 9.90 5.95 15.99
N LEU A 216 9.20 5.93 17.14
CA LEU A 216 9.31 6.90 18.24
C LEU A 216 10.74 7.32 18.60
N ILE A 217 11.71 6.45 18.37
CA ILE A 217 13.13 6.69 18.56
C ILE A 217 13.87 6.12 17.34
N PRO A 218 14.37 6.96 16.42
CA PRO A 218 15.04 6.49 15.18
C PRO A 218 16.18 5.49 15.42
N LYS A 219 16.92 5.65 16.53
CA LYS A 219 18.01 4.73 16.91
C LYS A 219 17.50 3.33 17.28
N LEU A 220 16.35 3.23 17.96
CA LEU A 220 15.72 1.95 18.30
C LEU A 220 15.12 1.29 17.05
N GLY A 221 14.58 2.06 16.13
CA GLY A 221 14.14 1.57 14.83
C GLY A 221 15.27 0.82 14.10
N LYS A 222 16.48 1.36 14.09
CA LYS A 222 17.67 0.72 13.52
C LYS A 222 18.04 -0.60 14.24
N LEU A 223 18.06 -0.59 15.55
CA LEU A 223 18.41 -1.75 16.36
C LEU A 223 17.44 -2.93 16.12
N PHE A 224 16.15 -2.66 15.98
CA PHE A 224 15.10 -3.68 15.86
C PHE A 224 14.71 -4.00 14.41
N LYS A 225 15.40 -3.45 13.42
CA LYS A 225 15.11 -3.66 11.99
C LYS A 225 13.62 -3.49 11.66
N PHE A 226 13.06 -2.32 11.99
CA PHE A 226 11.63 -2.03 11.87
C PHE A 226 11.30 -1.52 10.47
N ASN A 227 11.04 -2.43 9.54
CA ASN A 227 10.75 -2.16 8.12
C ASN A 227 9.24 -1.97 7.83
N LEU A 228 8.89 -1.79 6.55
CA LEU A 228 7.51 -1.60 6.09
C LEU A 228 6.58 -2.72 6.58
N ILE A 229 6.99 -3.98 6.46
CA ILE A 229 6.18 -5.15 6.87
C ILE A 229 5.89 -5.13 8.37
N LYS A 230 6.90 -4.83 9.20
CA LYS A 230 6.71 -4.77 10.66
C LYS A 230 5.77 -3.63 11.07
N LYS A 231 5.89 -2.47 10.40
CA LYS A 231 4.96 -1.36 10.63
C LYS A 231 3.52 -1.76 10.29
N LEU A 232 3.33 -2.43 9.16
CA LEU A 232 2.01 -2.88 8.74
C LEU A 232 1.42 -3.93 9.70
N LEU A 233 2.23 -4.88 10.16
CA LEU A 233 1.83 -5.86 11.17
C LEU A 233 1.43 -5.20 12.50
N LEU A 234 2.18 -4.20 12.95
CA LEU A 234 1.84 -3.46 14.14
C LEU A 234 0.54 -2.68 13.97
N THR A 235 0.37 -2.03 12.82
CA THR A 235 -0.87 -1.32 12.48
C THR A 235 -2.08 -2.25 12.48
N GLN A 236 -1.93 -3.44 11.88
CA GLN A 236 -2.99 -4.45 11.91
C GLN A 236 -3.37 -4.86 13.33
N ARG A 237 -2.39 -5.20 14.18
CA ARG A 237 -2.66 -5.59 15.57
C ARG A 237 -3.35 -4.49 16.36
N ILE A 238 -2.98 -3.23 16.10
CA ILE A 238 -3.65 -2.08 16.70
C ILE A 238 -5.10 -2.01 16.21
N ALA A 239 -5.35 -2.05 14.90
CA ALA A 239 -6.69 -2.02 14.34
C ALA A 239 -7.55 -3.17 14.88
N GLU A 240 -7.03 -4.39 14.92
CA GLU A 240 -7.70 -5.58 15.48
C GLU A 240 -8.05 -5.41 16.98
N SER A 241 -7.21 -4.71 17.76
CA SER A 241 -7.50 -4.43 19.18
C SER A 241 -8.70 -3.50 19.39
N PHE A 242 -9.10 -2.78 18.33
CA PHE A 242 -10.32 -1.97 18.25
C PHE A 242 -11.42 -2.65 17.42
N ASN A 243 -11.26 -3.94 17.09
CA ASN A 243 -12.19 -4.73 16.27
C ASN A 243 -12.33 -4.24 14.81
N ILE A 244 -11.33 -3.54 14.28
CA ILE A 244 -11.26 -3.10 12.90
C ILE A 244 -10.46 -4.15 12.12
N LYS A 245 -11.11 -4.87 11.19
CA LYS A 245 -10.52 -6.01 10.47
C LYS A 245 -10.06 -5.65 9.05
N THR A 246 -10.59 -4.58 8.49
CA THR A 246 -10.35 -4.16 7.10
C THR A 246 -9.34 -3.02 7.09
N ILE A 247 -8.29 -3.15 6.28
CA ILE A 247 -7.28 -2.12 6.13
C ILE A 247 -7.09 -1.82 4.64
N TYR A 248 -7.23 -0.55 4.27
CA TYR A 248 -6.92 -0.04 2.94
C TYR A 248 -5.61 0.75 2.98
N GLY A 249 -4.80 0.61 1.95
CA GLY A 249 -3.63 1.45 1.71
C GLY A 249 -3.90 2.46 0.61
N ALA A 250 -3.34 3.64 0.71
CA ALA A 250 -3.29 4.63 -0.35
C ALA A 250 -1.85 5.05 -0.59
N ILE A 251 -1.43 5.05 -1.85
CA ILE A 251 -0.15 5.56 -2.29
C ILE A 251 -0.40 6.95 -2.87
N GLU A 252 0.32 7.93 -2.39
CA GLU A 252 0.38 9.26 -2.99
C GLU A 252 1.84 9.54 -3.29
N LEU A 253 2.18 9.75 -4.55
CA LEU A 253 3.55 9.97 -4.97
C LEU A 253 3.87 11.46 -4.93
N LYS A 254 4.96 11.81 -4.27
CA LYS A 254 5.47 13.20 -4.25
C LYS A 254 6.11 13.59 -5.59
N ARG A 255 6.59 12.61 -6.34
CA ARG A 255 7.15 12.73 -7.68
C ARG A 255 6.22 12.01 -8.65
N HIS A 256 6.10 12.52 -9.85
CA HIS A 256 5.23 11.95 -10.88
C HIS A 256 5.77 10.64 -11.49
N GLU A 257 6.83 10.06 -10.92
CA GLU A 257 7.43 8.83 -11.43
C GLU A 257 7.34 7.70 -10.42
N ILE A 258 7.02 6.51 -10.90
CA ILE A 258 7.11 5.28 -10.12
C ILE A 258 8.57 4.84 -10.10
N THR A 259 9.12 4.79 -8.91
CA THR A 259 10.50 4.33 -8.69
C THR A 259 10.55 2.83 -8.46
N SER A 260 11.74 2.22 -8.58
CA SER A 260 11.97 0.83 -8.16
C SER A 260 11.54 0.60 -6.70
N TYR A 261 11.76 1.57 -5.82
CA TYR A 261 11.33 1.50 -4.42
C TYR A 261 9.80 1.43 -4.27
N THR A 262 9.06 2.19 -5.09
CA THR A 262 7.60 2.14 -5.11
C THR A 262 7.10 0.75 -5.50
N LEU A 263 7.64 0.18 -6.58
CA LEU A 263 7.27 -1.17 -7.04
C LEU A 263 7.59 -2.23 -6.00
N ARG A 264 8.79 -2.20 -5.43
CA ARG A 264 9.21 -3.10 -4.34
C ARG A 264 8.30 -2.98 -3.13
N ALA A 265 7.93 -1.75 -2.74
CA ALA A 265 7.00 -1.51 -1.64
C ALA A 265 5.62 -2.12 -1.93
N ILE A 266 5.08 -1.96 -3.15
CA ILE A 266 3.81 -2.56 -3.56
C ILE A 266 3.87 -4.09 -3.44
N PHE A 267 4.94 -4.74 -3.91
CA PHE A 267 5.10 -6.20 -3.77
C PHE A 267 5.16 -6.64 -2.31
N LEU A 268 5.87 -5.92 -1.46
CA LEU A 268 5.92 -6.24 -0.03
C LEU A 268 4.57 -6.03 0.66
N LEU A 269 3.79 -5.02 0.25
CA LEU A 269 2.42 -4.82 0.74
C LEU A 269 1.51 -5.97 0.32
N ILE A 270 1.57 -6.42 -0.94
CA ILE A 270 0.87 -7.60 -1.44
C ILE A 270 1.30 -8.85 -0.65
N ALA A 271 2.61 -9.08 -0.58
CA ALA A 271 3.19 -10.23 0.12
C ALA A 271 2.84 -10.26 1.60
N SER A 272 2.59 -9.12 2.22
CA SER A 272 2.17 -9.05 3.62
C SER A 272 0.82 -9.72 3.89
N GLY A 273 -0.08 -9.77 2.89
CA GLY A 273 -1.45 -10.26 3.02
C GLY A 273 -2.29 -9.49 4.04
N ARG A 274 -1.92 -8.24 4.34
CA ARG A 274 -2.54 -7.44 5.42
C ARG A 274 -3.47 -6.36 4.90
N LEU A 275 -3.28 -5.93 3.67
CA LEU A 275 -4.18 -5.00 3.02
C LEU A 275 -5.30 -5.75 2.32
N THR A 276 -6.50 -5.21 2.42
CA THR A 276 -7.65 -5.67 1.65
C THR A 276 -7.72 -4.97 0.30
N LYS A 277 -7.20 -3.74 0.23
CA LYS A 277 -7.20 -2.89 -0.96
C LYS A 277 -6.04 -1.91 -0.95
N LEU A 278 -5.56 -1.55 -2.14
CA LEU A 278 -4.51 -0.57 -2.35
C LEU A 278 -4.93 0.44 -3.43
N TYR A 279 -5.07 1.69 -3.07
CA TYR A 279 -5.33 2.77 -4.01
C TYR A 279 -4.04 3.36 -4.53
N VAL A 280 -3.98 3.56 -5.84
CA VAL A 280 -2.84 4.13 -6.56
C VAL A 280 -3.27 5.37 -7.34
N PRO A 281 -2.42 6.40 -7.47
CA PRO A 281 -2.78 7.60 -8.22
C PRO A 281 -3.01 7.31 -9.69
N TYR A 282 -4.07 7.86 -10.30
CA TYR A 282 -4.40 7.69 -11.71
C TYR A 282 -3.23 8.05 -12.63
N ARG A 283 -2.64 9.24 -12.46
CA ARG A 283 -1.53 9.73 -13.31
C ARG A 283 -0.27 8.88 -13.28
N ASN A 284 -0.15 8.01 -12.29
CA ASN A 284 1.01 7.14 -12.14
C ASN A 284 0.65 5.65 -12.37
N ALA A 285 -0.61 5.36 -12.65
CA ALA A 285 -1.08 3.98 -12.77
C ALA A 285 -0.42 3.25 -13.94
N GLU A 286 -0.09 3.93 -15.04
CA GLU A 286 0.58 3.33 -16.21
C GLU A 286 1.82 2.53 -15.82
N GLY A 287 2.66 3.05 -14.91
CA GLY A 287 3.87 2.36 -14.46
C GLY A 287 3.63 1.09 -13.64
N ILE A 288 2.38 0.78 -13.27
CA ILE A 288 2.02 -0.42 -12.50
C ILE A 288 0.88 -1.23 -13.14
N LEU A 289 0.38 -0.86 -14.32
CA LEU A 289 -0.73 -1.58 -14.97
C LEU A 289 -0.42 -3.05 -15.19
N PHE A 290 0.80 -3.37 -15.60
CA PHE A 290 1.24 -4.75 -15.76
C PHE A 290 1.14 -5.53 -14.43
N LEU A 291 1.54 -4.92 -13.33
CA LEU A 291 1.42 -5.51 -11.99
C LEU A 291 -0.04 -5.71 -11.61
N ILE A 292 -0.91 -4.71 -11.85
CA ILE A 292 -2.35 -4.80 -11.57
C ILE A 292 -2.96 -6.00 -12.30
N ASP A 293 -2.75 -6.08 -13.60
CA ASP A 293 -3.34 -7.14 -14.44
C ASP A 293 -2.84 -8.55 -14.07
N ARG A 294 -1.60 -8.65 -13.60
CA ARG A 294 -0.98 -9.94 -13.29
C ARG A 294 -1.24 -10.43 -11.89
N MET A 295 -1.30 -9.55 -10.89
CA MET A 295 -1.30 -9.97 -9.48
C MET A 295 -2.69 -10.28 -8.94
N GLU A 296 -3.74 -9.67 -9.46
CA GLU A 296 -5.09 -9.87 -8.94
C GLU A 296 -5.57 -11.32 -9.06
N GLY A 297 -6.08 -11.83 -7.95
CA GLY A 297 -6.57 -13.20 -7.85
C GLY A 297 -5.48 -14.27 -7.81
N MET A 298 -4.19 -13.91 -7.86
CA MET A 298 -3.09 -14.84 -7.63
C MET A 298 -3.00 -15.25 -6.14
N THR A 299 -2.42 -16.41 -5.89
CA THR A 299 -2.04 -16.85 -4.55
C THR A 299 -0.57 -16.56 -4.35
N TYR A 300 -0.25 -15.76 -3.34
CA TYR A 300 1.12 -15.59 -2.88
C TYR A 300 1.54 -16.80 -2.09
N LEU A 301 2.59 -17.48 -2.52
CA LEU A 301 3.09 -18.71 -1.90
C LEU A 301 4.23 -18.46 -0.90
N GLY A 302 4.83 -17.30 -0.94
CA GLY A 302 5.90 -16.90 -0.04
C GLY A 302 7.10 -16.33 -0.76
N SER A 303 8.09 -15.94 0.02
CA SER A 303 9.39 -15.61 -0.50
C SER A 303 10.23 -16.87 -0.58
N LEU A 304 10.82 -17.11 -1.74
CA LEU A 304 11.68 -18.27 -1.97
C LEU A 304 13.08 -18.05 -1.41
N PHE A 305 13.50 -16.78 -1.34
CA PHE A 305 14.82 -16.43 -0.86
C PHE A 305 14.83 -15.09 -0.15
N HIS A 306 15.56 -15.01 0.96
CA HIS A 306 15.77 -13.81 1.75
C HIS A 306 17.26 -13.67 2.02
N ASP A 307 17.90 -12.84 1.23
CA ASP A 307 19.24 -12.38 1.51
C ASP A 307 19.23 -10.84 1.64
N THR A 308 20.29 -10.32 2.23
CA THR A 308 20.55 -8.88 2.23
C THR A 308 20.78 -8.30 0.84
N SER A 309 20.99 -9.16 -0.15
CA SER A 309 21.38 -8.77 -1.51
C SER A 309 20.27 -8.83 -2.54
N PHE A 310 19.21 -9.62 -2.31
CA PHE A 310 18.11 -9.77 -3.25
C PHE A 310 16.87 -10.38 -2.60
N GLU A 311 15.75 -10.31 -3.32
CA GLU A 311 14.44 -10.82 -2.93
C GLU A 311 13.80 -11.57 -4.08
N ILE A 312 13.13 -12.68 -3.78
CA ILE A 312 12.34 -13.45 -4.74
C ILE A 312 11.01 -13.83 -4.13
N HIS A 313 9.93 -13.44 -4.78
CA HIS A 313 8.56 -13.69 -4.35
C HIS A 313 7.83 -14.58 -5.34
N HIS A 314 7.14 -15.61 -4.84
CA HIS A 314 6.45 -16.61 -5.64
C HIS A 314 4.93 -16.40 -5.58
N PHE A 315 4.33 -16.29 -6.76
CA PHE A 315 2.89 -16.19 -6.97
C PHE A 315 2.41 -17.30 -7.91
N LYS A 316 1.18 -17.79 -7.70
CA LYS A 316 0.60 -18.85 -8.52
C LYS A 316 -0.89 -18.61 -8.76
N LYS A 317 -1.33 -18.85 -10.00
CA LYS A 317 -2.76 -18.88 -10.36
C LYS A 317 -2.94 -19.97 -11.40
N GLU A 318 -3.72 -21.00 -11.07
CA GLU A 318 -3.94 -22.15 -11.97
C GLU A 318 -2.61 -22.78 -12.45
N LYS A 319 -2.33 -22.65 -13.76
CA LYS A 319 -1.13 -23.14 -14.43
C LYS A 319 -0.04 -22.08 -14.57
N GLU A 320 -0.29 -20.86 -14.15
CA GLU A 320 0.69 -19.78 -14.24
C GLU A 320 1.42 -19.62 -12.91
N GLN A 321 2.75 -19.58 -12.98
CA GLN A 321 3.63 -19.27 -11.85
C GLN A 321 4.43 -18.03 -12.20
N ILE A 322 4.54 -17.10 -11.24
CA ILE A 322 5.31 -15.87 -11.39
C ILE A 322 6.29 -15.76 -10.25
N HIS A 323 7.57 -15.59 -10.58
CA HIS A 323 8.57 -15.15 -9.64
C HIS A 323 8.88 -13.69 -9.91
N VAL A 324 8.76 -12.86 -8.89
CA VAL A 324 9.15 -11.46 -8.95
C VAL A 324 10.46 -11.31 -8.21
N ILE A 325 11.46 -10.78 -8.90
CA ILE A 325 12.85 -10.76 -8.42
C ILE A 325 13.39 -9.34 -8.53
N TRP A 326 14.15 -8.92 -7.53
CA TRP A 326 14.97 -7.71 -7.57
C TRP A 326 16.22 -7.86 -6.72
N ALA A 327 17.26 -7.14 -7.11
CA ALA A 327 18.47 -6.99 -6.31
C ALA A 327 18.33 -5.84 -5.31
N ARG A 328 19.16 -5.84 -4.28
CA ARG A 328 19.25 -4.76 -3.28
C ARG A 328 20.65 -4.14 -3.34
N ASP A 329 20.78 -2.94 -2.79
CA ASP A 329 22.07 -2.25 -2.65
C ASP A 329 22.80 -2.03 -3.97
N ASP A 330 22.09 -1.60 -5.03
CA ASP A 330 22.64 -1.32 -6.39
C ASP A 330 23.42 -2.50 -7.01
N LYS A 331 23.20 -3.70 -6.50
CA LYS A 331 23.82 -4.92 -7.03
C LYS A 331 23.15 -5.33 -8.33
N THR A 332 23.95 -5.98 -9.15
CA THR A 332 23.49 -6.59 -10.39
C THR A 332 23.75 -8.09 -10.33
N LEU A 333 22.74 -8.88 -10.62
CA LEU A 333 22.79 -10.34 -10.48
C LEU A 333 22.41 -11.02 -11.80
N ASN A 334 23.02 -12.18 -12.04
CA ASN A 334 22.66 -13.03 -13.16
C ASN A 334 21.59 -14.04 -12.73
N PRO A 335 20.55 -14.26 -13.55
CA PRO A 335 19.48 -15.20 -13.23
C PRO A 335 19.96 -16.65 -13.07
N GLU A 336 21.03 -17.03 -13.76
CA GLU A 336 21.67 -18.36 -13.66
C GLU A 336 22.22 -18.68 -12.25
N ASN A 337 22.31 -17.66 -11.39
CA ASN A 337 22.66 -17.89 -9.99
C ASN A 337 21.52 -18.54 -9.20
N PHE A 338 20.29 -18.45 -9.69
CA PHE A 338 19.09 -18.86 -8.97
C PHE A 338 18.31 -19.97 -9.66
N TYR A 339 18.37 -20.04 -10.99
CA TYR A 339 17.60 -20.97 -11.80
C TYR A 339 18.51 -21.83 -12.68
N HIS A 340 18.04 -23.03 -12.98
CA HIS A 340 18.63 -23.82 -14.05
C HIS A 340 18.38 -23.11 -15.41
N ILE A 341 19.34 -23.26 -16.31
CA ILE A 341 19.26 -22.63 -17.65
C ILE A 341 17.99 -23.05 -18.37
N GLU A 342 17.56 -24.31 -18.23
CA GLU A 342 16.35 -24.86 -18.83
C GLU A 342 15.09 -24.12 -18.35
N ASP A 343 15.01 -23.78 -17.05
CA ASP A 343 13.90 -23.03 -16.49
C ASP A 343 13.89 -21.59 -17.00
N ILE A 344 15.07 -20.94 -17.15
CA ILE A 344 15.18 -19.62 -17.74
C ILE A 344 14.72 -19.61 -19.19
N LEU A 345 15.08 -20.65 -19.96
CA LEU A 345 14.69 -20.77 -21.37
C LEU A 345 13.20 -20.95 -21.58
N THR A 346 12.49 -21.56 -20.64
CA THR A 346 11.04 -21.76 -20.69
C THR A 346 10.24 -20.58 -20.15
N ALA A 347 10.86 -19.70 -19.34
CA ALA A 347 10.21 -18.52 -18.81
C ALA A 347 9.94 -17.46 -19.89
N LYS A 348 8.85 -16.73 -19.76
CA LYS A 348 8.70 -15.40 -20.33
C LYS A 348 9.15 -14.39 -19.30
N ILE A 349 10.08 -13.52 -19.66
CA ILE A 349 10.65 -12.53 -18.75
C ILE A 349 10.12 -11.17 -19.15
N TYR A 350 9.58 -10.45 -18.19
CA TYR A 350 9.04 -9.11 -18.38
C TYR A 350 9.73 -8.13 -17.44
N ASP A 351 9.92 -6.91 -17.90
CA ASP A 351 10.30 -5.81 -17.04
C ASP A 351 9.12 -5.27 -16.21
N SER A 352 9.33 -4.18 -15.50
CA SER A 352 8.31 -3.56 -14.66
C SER A 352 7.13 -2.96 -15.43
N HIS A 353 7.29 -2.66 -16.72
CA HIS A 353 6.27 -2.12 -17.60
C HIS A 353 5.50 -3.21 -18.36
N GLY A 354 6.00 -4.45 -18.33
CA GLY A 354 5.41 -5.58 -19.03
C GLY A 354 6.01 -5.83 -20.41
N ASP A 355 7.11 -5.17 -20.73
CA ASP A 355 7.85 -5.41 -21.96
C ASP A 355 8.68 -6.69 -21.83
N ILE A 356 8.71 -7.46 -22.93
CA ILE A 356 9.50 -8.70 -22.96
C ILE A 356 10.97 -8.36 -23.03
N VAL A 357 11.73 -8.86 -22.07
CA VAL A 357 13.17 -8.63 -21.96
C VAL A 357 13.94 -9.70 -22.72
N ASP A 358 14.99 -9.29 -23.45
CA ASP A 358 15.91 -10.23 -24.12
C ASP A 358 16.72 -11.03 -23.09
N ARG A 359 16.54 -12.35 -23.15
CA ARG A 359 17.15 -13.31 -22.19
C ARG A 359 18.68 -13.27 -22.15
N ASN A 360 19.31 -12.80 -23.23
CA ASN A 360 20.78 -12.82 -23.33
C ASN A 360 21.43 -11.56 -22.77
N GLN A 361 20.65 -10.50 -22.51
CA GLN A 361 21.20 -9.18 -22.20
C GLN A 361 20.71 -8.60 -20.87
N PHE A 362 19.72 -9.23 -20.22
CA PHE A 362 19.19 -8.66 -19.00
C PHE A 362 19.97 -9.08 -17.75
N LYS A 363 19.91 -8.22 -16.77
CA LYS A 363 20.44 -8.43 -15.43
C LYS A 363 19.36 -8.09 -14.41
N ILE A 364 19.36 -8.79 -13.29
CA ILE A 364 18.50 -8.47 -12.17
C ILE A 364 19.11 -7.26 -11.46
N THR A 365 18.35 -6.17 -11.44
CA THR A 365 18.71 -4.90 -10.80
C THR A 365 17.81 -4.64 -9.60
N ASP A 366 17.81 -3.43 -9.06
CA ASP A 366 16.91 -2.99 -8.00
C ASP A 366 15.44 -2.86 -8.45
N THR A 367 15.21 -2.83 -9.76
CA THR A 367 13.86 -2.80 -10.36
C THR A 367 13.31 -4.21 -10.48
N PRO A 368 12.08 -4.49 -10.00
CA PRO A 368 11.47 -5.80 -10.10
C PRO A 368 11.33 -6.31 -11.53
N ILE A 369 11.72 -7.56 -11.75
CA ILE A 369 11.58 -8.31 -13.01
C ILE A 369 10.70 -9.52 -12.75
N TYR A 370 9.88 -9.89 -13.75
CA TYR A 370 8.92 -10.97 -13.65
C TYR A 370 9.34 -12.14 -14.52
N PHE A 371 9.52 -13.29 -13.89
CA PHE A 371 9.66 -14.57 -14.59
C PHE A 371 8.33 -15.28 -14.57
N VAL A 372 7.76 -15.55 -15.72
CA VAL A 372 6.42 -16.15 -15.89
C VAL A 372 6.52 -17.48 -16.59
N TRP A 373 6.08 -18.53 -15.91
CA TRP A 373 5.98 -19.89 -16.47
C TRP A 373 4.52 -20.31 -16.59
N LYS A 374 4.22 -21.06 -17.65
CA LYS A 374 2.95 -21.77 -17.83
C LYS A 374 3.18 -23.25 -17.51
N SER A 375 3.35 -23.59 -16.25
CA SER A 375 3.59 -24.97 -15.80
C SER A 375 2.87 -25.26 -14.50
N MET A 376 2.44 -26.53 -14.34
CA MET A 376 1.91 -27.05 -13.08
C MET A 376 3.04 -27.48 -12.14
N ASP A 377 4.18 -27.86 -12.69
CA ASP A 377 5.32 -28.35 -11.96
C ASP A 377 6.02 -27.22 -11.22
N PRO A 378 6.47 -27.46 -9.99
CA PRO A 378 7.22 -26.46 -9.25
C PRO A 378 8.54 -26.17 -9.97
N ILE A 379 8.84 -24.88 -10.14
CA ILE A 379 10.14 -24.46 -10.64
C ILE A 379 11.20 -24.76 -9.59
N ILE A 380 12.21 -25.52 -9.96
CA ILE A 380 13.27 -25.97 -9.05
C ILE A 380 14.30 -24.84 -8.90
N PHE A 381 14.49 -24.44 -7.67
CA PHE A 381 15.49 -23.47 -7.28
C PHE A 381 16.85 -24.15 -7.06
N ILE A 382 17.91 -23.48 -7.41
CA ILE A 382 19.25 -23.93 -7.03
C ILE A 382 19.40 -23.68 -5.53
N ASP A 383 19.37 -24.74 -4.72
CA ASP A 383 19.29 -24.72 -3.24
C ASP A 383 20.38 -23.94 -2.51
N LYS A 384 21.45 -23.60 -3.19
CA LYS A 384 22.48 -22.67 -2.71
C LYS A 384 22.98 -21.87 -3.90
N PRO A 385 22.53 -20.62 -4.09
CA PRO A 385 23.24 -19.73 -4.96
C PRO A 385 24.69 -19.76 -4.48
N LYS A 386 25.61 -20.07 -5.40
CA LYS A 386 27.04 -20.02 -5.10
C LYS A 386 27.30 -18.69 -4.43
N THR A 387 27.71 -18.71 -3.16
CA THR A 387 28.13 -17.51 -2.45
C THR A 387 29.11 -16.82 -3.36
N MET A 388 28.70 -15.67 -3.93
CA MET A 388 29.61 -14.88 -4.73
C MET A 388 30.72 -14.44 -3.80
N ASP A 389 31.93 -14.92 -4.06
CA ASP A 389 33.14 -14.33 -3.51
C ASP A 389 33.25 -12.90 -4.04
N PHE A 390 32.66 -11.96 -3.33
CA PHE A 390 32.71 -10.53 -3.64
C PHE A 390 34.14 -9.95 -3.55
N ASN A 391 35.11 -10.74 -3.11
CA ASN A 391 36.50 -10.34 -3.02
C ASN A 391 37.29 -10.51 -4.34
N ALA A 392 36.77 -11.23 -5.35
CA ALA A 392 37.49 -11.45 -6.60
C ALA A 392 37.49 -10.26 -7.56
N ALA A 393 36.54 -9.31 -7.44
CA ALA A 393 36.47 -8.16 -8.33
C ALA A 393 37.43 -7.02 -7.95
N ASN A 394 37.95 -6.98 -6.74
CA ASN A 394 38.86 -5.92 -6.28
C ASN A 394 40.35 -6.26 -6.45
N THR A 395 40.69 -7.45 -6.97
CA THR A 395 42.12 -7.85 -7.13
C THR A 395 42.69 -7.58 -8.54
N ILE A 396 41.86 -7.13 -9.49
CA ILE A 396 42.30 -6.88 -10.88
C ILE A 396 42.61 -5.38 -11.13
N ALA A 397 42.43 -4.51 -10.15
CA ALA A 397 42.69 -3.07 -10.30
C ALA A 397 44.03 -2.60 -9.71
N LEU A 398 44.94 -3.48 -9.33
CA LEU A 398 46.28 -3.15 -8.82
C LEU A 398 47.38 -4.10 -9.36
N SER A 399 47.39 -4.28 -10.67
CA SER A 399 48.60 -4.82 -11.33
C SER A 399 48.87 -4.10 -12.63
#